data_63c95b1cd79c5a015fd4319818b485df
#
_entry.id   63c95b1cd79c5a015fd4319818b485df
#
_cell.length_a   1.000
_cell.length_b   1.000
_cell.length_c   1.000
_cell.angle_alpha   90.00
_cell.angle_beta   90.00
_cell.angle_gamma   90.00
#
_symmetry.space_group_name_H-M   'P 1'
#
loop_
_entity.id
_entity.type
_entity.pdbx_description
1 polymer ?
#
loop_
_entity_poly.entity_id
_entity_poly.type
_entity_poly.pdbx_seq_one_letter_code
_entity_poly.pdbx_strand_id
1 'polypeptide(L)'
;LPRDDPPSEWLPHVWGETGQAEFPDEKAAEETVGAVMAHYNSVVEAITGSLWVEPIYEVDPNSDEVMWEPWVVGFTRAMRLRPQAWSRLLDQSDEETRETMIFLMALQDIYTGQSKFTDDEIDLEAPDLIPNCVATILHQSRPELSLREPANLSDVPFKAGPRPGRNDPCSCGSGRKYKKCCGRH
;
A
#
# COMPACT_ATOMS: atom_id res chain seq x y z
N LEU A 1 -2.43 -13.34 1.07
CA LEU A 1 -3.15 -12.90 2.28
C LEU A 1 -4.44 -13.72 2.38
N PRO A 2 -4.74 -14.32 3.53
CA PRO A 2 -6.01 -15.01 3.73
C PRO A 2 -7.14 -14.00 3.55
N ARG A 3 -8.13 -14.34 2.73
CA ARG A 3 -9.35 -13.54 2.52
C ARG A 3 -10.23 -13.45 3.78
N ASP A 4 -9.84 -14.13 4.85
CA ASP A 4 -10.71 -14.49 5.95
C ASP A 4 -10.33 -13.83 7.29
N ASP A 5 -9.36 -12.89 7.29
CA ASP A 5 -9.01 -12.18 8.51
C ASP A 5 -10.08 -11.12 8.81
N PRO A 6 -10.85 -11.28 9.88
CA PRO A 6 -11.89 -10.32 10.20
C PRO A 6 -11.27 -8.95 10.52
N PRO A 7 -11.91 -7.84 10.17
CA PRO A 7 -11.41 -6.50 10.46
C PRO A 7 -11.01 -6.29 11.92
N SER A 8 -11.65 -6.98 12.84
CA SER A 8 -11.33 -6.93 14.27
C SER A 8 -9.90 -7.37 14.62
N GLU A 9 -9.24 -8.16 13.76
CA GLU A 9 -7.86 -8.62 14.01
C GLU A 9 -6.81 -7.62 13.51
N TRP A 10 -7.03 -6.97 12.38
CA TRP A 10 -6.03 -6.09 11.76
C TRP A 10 -6.34 -4.59 11.93
N LEU A 11 -7.61 -4.20 11.99
CA LEU A 11 -8.02 -2.79 12.08
C LEU A 11 -7.41 -2.05 13.28
N PRO A 12 -7.26 -2.66 14.48
CA PRO A 12 -6.57 -2.00 15.59
C PRO A 12 -5.13 -1.58 15.26
N HIS A 13 -4.43 -2.30 14.39
CA HIS A 13 -3.06 -1.98 14.01
C HIS A 13 -2.95 -0.75 13.10
N VAL A 14 -4.04 -0.34 12.46
CA VAL A 14 -4.12 0.92 11.69
C VAL A 14 -4.02 2.14 12.61
N TRP A 15 -4.47 2.00 13.87
CA TRP A 15 -4.49 3.08 14.86
C TRP A 15 -3.21 3.20 15.68
N GLY A 16 -2.12 2.60 15.22
CA GLY A 16 -0.83 2.64 15.88
C GLY A 16 -0.66 1.66 17.03
N GLU A 17 0.24 1.97 17.97
CA GLU A 17 0.65 1.01 19.02
C GLU A 17 -0.44 0.73 20.04
N THR A 18 -1.29 1.70 20.32
CA THR A 18 -2.37 1.52 21.31
C THR A 18 -3.54 0.70 20.77
N GLY A 19 -3.65 0.59 19.45
CA GLY A 19 -4.78 -0.05 18.78
C GLY A 19 -6.12 0.67 19.01
N GLN A 20 -6.09 1.87 19.56
CA GLN A 20 -7.28 2.68 19.85
C GLN A 20 -7.27 3.94 19.01
N ALA A 21 -8.38 4.16 18.29
CA ALA A 21 -8.62 5.39 17.59
C ALA A 21 -9.45 6.33 18.46
N GLU A 22 -9.05 7.59 18.54
CA GLU A 22 -9.84 8.64 19.13
C GLU A 22 -10.48 9.47 18.03
N PHE A 23 -11.81 9.55 18.05
CA PHE A 23 -12.57 10.34 17.09
C PHE A 23 -13.33 11.45 17.79
N PRO A 24 -13.45 12.64 17.21
CA PRO A 24 -14.16 13.75 17.81
C PRO A 24 -15.66 13.50 17.96
N ASP A 25 -16.24 12.69 17.07
CA ASP A 25 -17.63 12.30 17.08
C ASP A 25 -17.85 11.00 16.26
N GLU A 26 -19.08 10.47 16.33
CA GLU A 26 -19.49 9.25 15.63
C GLU A 26 -19.37 9.37 14.10
N LYS A 27 -19.68 10.53 13.54
CA LYS A 27 -19.60 10.79 12.11
C LYS A 27 -18.13 10.71 11.63
N ALA A 28 -17.20 11.31 12.36
CA ALA A 28 -15.77 11.24 12.05
C ALA A 28 -15.26 9.79 12.15
N ALA A 29 -15.77 9.01 13.11
CA ALA A 29 -15.45 7.60 13.23
C ALA A 29 -15.94 6.81 12.00
N GLU A 30 -17.19 6.98 11.61
CA GLU A 30 -17.78 6.31 10.44
C GLU A 30 -17.03 6.68 9.14
N GLU A 31 -16.77 7.95 8.92
CA GLU A 31 -16.05 8.44 7.74
C GLU A 31 -14.62 7.86 7.66
N THR A 32 -13.90 7.83 8.79
CA THR A 32 -12.53 7.32 8.82
C THR A 32 -12.47 5.82 8.64
N VAL A 33 -13.29 5.06 9.37
CA VAL A 33 -13.37 3.60 9.21
C VAL A 33 -13.85 3.25 7.81
N GLY A 34 -14.82 3.99 7.26
CA GLY A 34 -15.29 3.84 5.89
C GLY A 34 -14.18 4.02 4.86
N ALA A 35 -13.33 5.04 5.02
CA ALA A 35 -12.17 5.28 4.15
C ALA A 35 -11.14 4.14 4.22
N VAL A 36 -10.82 3.66 5.42
CA VAL A 36 -9.92 2.51 5.63
C VAL A 36 -10.46 1.27 4.94
N MET A 37 -11.76 0.97 5.11
CA MET A 37 -12.39 -0.20 4.47
C MET A 37 -12.46 -0.06 2.95
N ALA A 38 -12.70 1.14 2.44
CA ALA A 38 -12.68 1.40 1.00
C ALA A 38 -11.28 1.15 0.41
N HIS A 39 -10.24 1.63 1.09
CA HIS A 39 -8.85 1.36 0.69
C HIS A 39 -8.53 -0.13 0.76
N TYR A 40 -8.90 -0.82 1.85
CA TYR A 40 -8.74 -2.27 1.96
C TYR A 40 -9.36 -3.00 0.77
N ASN A 41 -10.58 -2.66 0.41
CA ASN A 41 -11.27 -3.27 -0.72
C ASN A 41 -10.55 -2.98 -2.05
N SER A 42 -10.05 -1.76 -2.27
CA SER A 42 -9.29 -1.44 -3.48
C SER A 42 -7.99 -2.23 -3.60
N VAL A 43 -7.30 -2.46 -2.48
CA VAL A 43 -6.11 -3.32 -2.44
C VAL A 43 -6.47 -4.78 -2.75
N VAL A 44 -7.58 -5.31 -2.19
CA VAL A 44 -8.04 -6.67 -2.49
C VAL A 44 -8.39 -6.81 -3.97
N GLU A 45 -9.07 -5.83 -4.57
CA GLU A 45 -9.38 -5.81 -6.00
C GLU A 45 -8.10 -5.79 -6.85
N ALA A 46 -7.14 -4.94 -6.51
CA ALA A 46 -5.85 -4.86 -7.19
C ALA A 46 -5.09 -6.20 -7.12
N ILE A 47 -4.99 -6.82 -5.95
CA ILE A 47 -4.33 -8.12 -5.77
C ILE A 47 -5.02 -9.21 -6.59
N THR A 48 -6.35 -9.20 -6.65
CA THR A 48 -7.10 -10.25 -7.36
C THR A 48 -7.19 -10.03 -8.87
N GLY A 49 -6.99 -8.81 -9.32
CA GLY A 49 -7.09 -8.43 -10.74
C GLY A 49 -5.74 -8.41 -11.46
N SER A 50 -4.77 -7.70 -10.92
CA SER A 50 -3.50 -7.41 -11.60
C SER A 50 -2.27 -7.92 -10.88
N LEU A 51 -2.38 -8.41 -9.66
CA LEU A 51 -1.24 -8.70 -8.76
C LEU A 51 -0.30 -7.50 -8.56
N TRP A 52 -0.83 -6.29 -8.74
CA TRP A 52 -0.10 -5.06 -8.57
C TRP A 52 -0.80 -4.17 -7.55
N VAL A 53 -0.06 -3.69 -6.58
CA VAL A 53 -0.56 -2.77 -5.56
C VAL A 53 0.35 -1.55 -5.56
N GLU A 54 -0.24 -0.39 -5.73
CA GLU A 54 0.45 0.88 -5.59
C GLU A 54 0.45 1.29 -4.12
N PRO A 55 1.61 1.37 -3.46
CA PRO A 55 1.69 1.86 -2.09
C PRO A 55 1.25 3.32 -1.99
N ILE A 56 0.61 3.68 -0.89
CA ILE A 56 0.33 5.08 -0.56
C ILE A 56 1.44 5.57 0.35
N TYR A 57 2.21 6.54 -0.14
CA TYR A 57 3.25 7.19 0.62
C TYR A 57 2.80 8.57 1.12
N GLU A 58 3.33 8.97 2.24
CA GLU A 58 3.29 10.35 2.67
C GLU A 58 4.34 11.16 1.89
N VAL A 59 4.08 12.46 1.74
CA VAL A 59 5.02 13.40 1.11
C VAL A 59 5.25 14.54 2.07
N ASP A 60 6.52 14.82 2.39
CA ASP A 60 6.86 15.96 3.22
C ASP A 60 6.45 17.28 2.50
N PRO A 61 5.56 18.08 3.12
CA PRO A 61 5.05 19.28 2.47
C PRO A 61 6.10 20.38 2.28
N ASN A 62 7.29 20.27 2.88
CA ASN A 62 8.34 21.27 2.82
C ASN A 62 9.43 20.91 1.79
N SER A 63 9.73 19.60 1.63
CA SER A 63 10.79 19.12 0.74
C SER A 63 10.27 18.43 -0.51
N ASP A 64 8.97 18.10 -0.58
CA ASP A 64 8.36 17.23 -1.60
C ASP A 64 8.96 15.81 -1.61
N GLU A 65 9.69 15.41 -0.56
CA GLU A 65 10.25 14.06 -0.42
C GLU A 65 9.17 13.04 -0.11
N VAL A 66 9.29 11.88 -0.75
CA VAL A 66 8.41 10.73 -0.52
C VAL A 66 8.90 9.96 0.71
N MET A 67 8.06 9.91 1.74
CA MET A 67 8.32 9.15 2.96
C MET A 67 7.78 7.73 2.79
N TRP A 68 8.65 6.80 2.46
CA TRP A 68 8.32 5.38 2.24
C TRP A 68 8.40 4.55 3.54
N GLU A 69 9.12 5.01 4.54
CA GLU A 69 9.44 4.29 5.77
C GLU A 69 8.20 3.91 6.58
N PRO A 70 7.18 4.80 6.76
CA PRO A 70 5.95 4.44 7.46
C PRO A 70 5.25 3.25 6.80
N TRP A 71 5.32 3.16 5.46
CA TRP A 71 4.75 2.05 4.71
C TRP A 71 5.46 0.73 5.03
N VAL A 72 6.80 0.72 5.01
CA VAL A 72 7.60 -0.48 5.33
C VAL A 72 7.36 -0.93 6.77
N VAL A 73 7.28 0.00 7.73
CA VAL A 73 6.91 -0.30 9.11
C VAL A 73 5.53 -0.94 9.21
N GLY A 74 4.55 -0.41 8.49
CA GLY A 74 3.20 -0.98 8.41
C GLY A 74 3.20 -2.39 7.82
N PHE A 75 3.94 -2.60 6.72
CA PHE A 75 4.08 -3.90 6.07
C PHE A 75 4.69 -4.95 6.99
N THR A 76 5.79 -4.63 7.66
CA THR A 76 6.46 -5.55 8.58
C THR A 76 5.63 -5.83 9.83
N ARG A 77 4.83 -4.88 10.32
CA ARG A 77 3.83 -5.12 11.37
C ARG A 77 2.76 -6.10 10.89
N ALA A 78 2.25 -5.94 9.66
CA ALA A 78 1.28 -6.85 9.08
C ALA A 78 1.83 -8.28 8.94
N MET A 79 3.12 -8.44 8.61
CA MET A 79 3.76 -9.76 8.59
C MET A 79 3.69 -10.47 9.96
N ARG A 80 3.80 -9.73 11.05
CA ARG A 80 3.74 -10.27 12.42
C ARG A 80 2.36 -10.80 12.81
N LEU A 81 1.30 -10.44 12.08
CA LEU A 81 -0.04 -11.00 12.31
C LEU A 81 -0.14 -12.47 11.90
N ARG A 82 0.68 -12.90 10.96
CA ARG A 82 0.66 -14.27 10.40
C ARG A 82 2.08 -14.84 10.22
N PRO A 83 2.88 -14.94 11.29
CA PRO A 83 4.31 -15.29 11.18
C PRO A 83 4.53 -16.66 10.53
N GLN A 84 3.65 -17.65 10.81
CA GLN A 84 3.78 -18.98 10.22
C GLN A 84 3.46 -19.01 8.72
N ALA A 85 2.58 -18.12 8.24
CA ALA A 85 2.31 -18.02 6.80
C ALA A 85 3.52 -17.44 6.06
N TRP A 86 4.15 -16.42 6.64
CA TRP A 86 5.35 -15.82 6.10
C TRP A 86 6.57 -16.75 6.15
N SER A 87 6.76 -17.50 7.25
CA SER A 87 7.81 -18.53 7.32
C SER A 87 7.63 -19.58 6.22
N ARG A 88 6.41 -20.08 6.03
CA ARG A 88 6.12 -21.04 4.95
C ARG A 88 6.38 -20.47 3.57
N LEU A 89 6.03 -19.20 3.34
CA LEU A 89 6.32 -18.54 2.09
C LEU A 89 7.82 -18.47 1.82
N LEU A 90 8.61 -18.07 2.83
CA LEU A 90 10.08 -18.04 2.75
C LEU A 90 10.69 -19.40 2.47
N ASP A 91 10.22 -20.45 3.15
CA ASP A 91 10.72 -21.81 3.01
C ASP A 91 10.45 -22.37 1.60
N GLN A 92 9.35 -21.94 0.96
CA GLN A 92 8.90 -22.44 -0.34
C GLN A 92 9.24 -21.49 -1.49
N SER A 93 9.79 -20.31 -1.22
CA SER A 93 10.08 -19.29 -2.22
C SER A 93 11.33 -19.64 -3.04
N ASP A 94 11.34 -19.16 -4.27
CA ASP A 94 12.54 -19.08 -5.08
C ASP A 94 13.55 -18.06 -4.53
N GLU A 95 14.71 -17.97 -5.16
CA GLU A 95 15.78 -17.09 -4.72
C GLU A 95 15.38 -15.62 -4.86
N GLU A 96 14.73 -15.24 -5.96
CA GLU A 96 14.27 -13.89 -6.23
C GLU A 96 13.30 -13.38 -5.16
N THR A 97 12.29 -14.17 -4.82
CA THR A 97 11.32 -13.82 -3.76
C THR A 97 11.99 -13.71 -2.40
N ARG A 98 12.95 -14.57 -2.12
CA ARG A 98 13.69 -14.54 -0.85
C ARG A 98 14.55 -13.28 -0.74
N GLU A 99 15.28 -12.92 -1.79
CA GLU A 99 16.06 -11.68 -1.85
C GLU A 99 15.18 -10.45 -1.71
N THR A 100 14.02 -10.44 -2.38
CA THR A 100 13.01 -9.40 -2.28
C THR A 100 12.52 -9.21 -0.84
N MET A 101 12.24 -10.30 -0.12
CA MET A 101 11.83 -10.21 1.28
C MET A 101 12.95 -9.73 2.19
N ILE A 102 14.20 -10.16 1.94
CA ILE A 102 15.38 -9.69 2.68
C ILE A 102 15.56 -8.19 2.46
N PHE A 103 15.39 -7.71 1.23
CA PHE A 103 15.47 -6.29 0.90
C PHE A 103 14.42 -5.47 1.68
N LEU A 104 13.15 -5.86 1.68
CA LEU A 104 12.10 -5.17 2.45
C LEU A 104 12.39 -5.16 3.96
N MET A 105 12.98 -6.23 4.49
CA MET A 105 13.39 -6.27 5.89
C MET A 105 14.60 -5.34 6.15
N ALA A 106 15.55 -5.26 5.21
CA ALA A 106 16.69 -4.36 5.31
C ALA A 106 16.27 -2.89 5.30
N LEU A 107 15.25 -2.52 4.51
CA LEU A 107 14.67 -1.16 4.53
C LEU A 107 14.14 -0.81 5.94
N GLN A 108 13.51 -1.75 6.64
CA GLN A 108 13.09 -1.51 8.01
C GLN A 108 14.29 -1.29 8.96
N ASP A 109 15.36 -2.05 8.79
CA ASP A 109 16.57 -1.91 9.62
C ASP A 109 17.25 -0.56 9.39
N ILE A 110 17.21 -0.02 8.17
CA ILE A 110 17.67 1.33 7.85
C ILE A 110 16.85 2.35 8.64
N TYR A 111 15.53 2.29 8.54
CA TYR A 111 14.63 3.20 9.25
C TYR A 111 14.80 3.17 10.78
N THR A 112 14.99 1.97 11.35
CA THR A 112 15.19 1.81 12.80
C THR A 112 16.60 2.14 13.28
N GLY A 113 17.51 2.48 12.36
CA GLY A 113 18.93 2.77 12.66
C GLY A 113 19.71 1.52 13.08
N GLN A 114 19.19 0.34 12.82
CA GLN A 114 19.86 -0.93 13.09
C GLN A 114 20.80 -1.35 11.96
N SER A 115 20.58 -0.82 10.76
CA SER A 115 21.46 -1.02 9.62
C SER A 115 22.70 -0.13 9.72
N LYS A 116 23.82 -0.67 9.26
CA LYS A 116 25.06 0.10 9.05
C LYS A 116 25.10 0.79 7.67
N PHE A 117 24.13 0.49 6.83
CA PHE A 117 23.99 1.08 5.51
C PHE A 117 23.10 2.32 5.63
N THR A 118 23.74 3.48 5.57
CA THR A 118 23.07 4.75 5.25
C THR A 118 23.43 5.02 3.80
N ASP A 119 22.59 4.61 2.88
CA ASP A 119 22.83 4.84 1.47
C ASP A 119 21.75 5.78 0.95
N ASP A 120 22.13 7.02 0.71
CA ASP A 120 21.23 8.05 0.16
C ASP A 120 20.62 7.59 -1.20
N GLU A 121 21.29 6.66 -1.91
CA GLU A 121 20.77 6.07 -3.15
C GLU A 121 19.55 5.17 -2.87
N ILE A 122 19.60 4.39 -1.78
CA ILE A 122 18.46 3.52 -1.40
C ILE A 122 17.23 4.35 -1.05
N ASP A 123 17.39 5.47 -0.38
CA ASP A 123 16.29 6.35 -0.01
C ASP A 123 15.58 6.90 -1.25
N LEU A 124 16.31 7.23 -2.30
CA LEU A 124 15.77 7.74 -3.55
C LEU A 124 15.05 6.66 -4.38
N GLU A 125 15.53 5.42 -4.33
CA GLU A 125 15.02 4.32 -5.16
C GLU A 125 13.93 3.49 -4.45
N ALA A 126 13.89 3.50 -3.12
CA ALA A 126 12.96 2.67 -2.36
C ALA A 126 11.49 2.85 -2.75
N PRO A 127 10.96 4.07 -2.97
CA PRO A 127 9.57 4.25 -3.40
C PRO A 127 9.21 3.51 -4.69
N ASP A 128 10.14 3.45 -5.63
CA ASP A 128 9.94 2.80 -6.94
C ASP A 128 10.16 1.28 -6.88
N LEU A 129 11.01 0.81 -5.96
CA LEU A 129 11.33 -0.60 -5.79
C LEU A 129 10.28 -1.36 -4.97
N ILE A 130 9.69 -0.74 -3.96
CA ILE A 130 8.71 -1.38 -3.07
C ILE A 130 7.52 -1.98 -3.84
N PRO A 131 6.88 -1.31 -4.82
CA PRO A 131 5.79 -1.91 -5.58
C PRO A 131 6.20 -3.19 -6.31
N ASN A 132 7.41 -3.22 -6.88
CA ASN A 132 7.96 -4.40 -7.55
C ASN A 132 8.19 -5.55 -6.56
N CYS A 133 8.71 -5.24 -5.37
CA CYS A 133 8.89 -6.22 -4.29
C CYS A 133 7.56 -6.85 -3.87
N VAL A 134 6.52 -6.03 -3.70
CA VAL A 134 5.18 -6.50 -3.36
C VAL A 134 4.62 -7.39 -4.46
N ALA A 135 4.77 -7.01 -5.74
CA ALA A 135 4.32 -7.80 -6.87
C ALA A 135 5.02 -9.17 -6.92
N THR A 136 6.34 -9.23 -6.75
CA THR A 136 7.11 -10.49 -6.70
C THR A 136 6.57 -11.41 -5.60
N ILE A 137 6.35 -10.90 -4.39
CA ILE A 137 5.79 -11.67 -3.28
C ILE A 137 4.37 -12.16 -3.58
N LEU A 138 3.54 -11.32 -4.21
CA LEU A 138 2.18 -11.69 -4.58
C LEU A 138 2.15 -12.80 -5.63
N HIS A 139 3.00 -12.71 -6.66
CA HIS A 139 3.13 -13.75 -7.68
C HIS A 139 3.51 -15.10 -7.08
N GLN A 140 4.48 -15.13 -6.17
CA GLN A 140 4.90 -16.34 -5.48
C GLN A 140 3.82 -16.88 -4.53
N SER A 141 3.12 -16.00 -3.81
CA SER A 141 2.11 -16.40 -2.84
C SER A 141 0.78 -16.83 -3.47
N ARG A 142 0.55 -16.48 -4.73
CA ARG A 142 -0.70 -16.73 -5.47
C ARG A 142 -0.45 -17.12 -6.92
N PRO A 143 0.23 -18.23 -7.16
CA PRO A 143 0.56 -18.67 -8.52
C PRO A 143 -0.69 -18.91 -9.38
N GLU A 144 -1.82 -19.24 -8.77
CA GLU A 144 -3.09 -19.41 -9.47
C GLU A 144 -3.64 -18.12 -10.10
N LEU A 145 -3.27 -16.95 -9.56
CA LEU A 145 -3.64 -15.67 -10.13
C LEU A 145 -2.70 -15.25 -11.26
N SER A 146 -1.42 -15.64 -11.15
CA SER A 146 -0.41 -15.35 -12.18
C SER A 146 -0.70 -16.08 -13.51
N LEU A 147 -1.43 -17.21 -13.45
CA LEU A 147 -1.83 -17.99 -14.64
C LEU A 147 -3.08 -17.42 -15.34
N ARG A 148 -3.76 -16.44 -14.74
CA ARG A 148 -4.83 -15.73 -15.43
C ARG A 148 -4.18 -14.83 -16.47
N GLU A 149 -4.53 -15.02 -17.75
CA GLU A 149 -4.23 -14.01 -18.75
C GLU A 149 -4.75 -12.67 -18.23
N PRO A 150 -3.93 -11.59 -18.30
CA PRO A 150 -4.41 -10.27 -17.91
C PRO A 150 -5.70 -10.03 -18.70
N ALA A 151 -6.80 -9.84 -17.97
CA ALA A 151 -8.07 -9.50 -18.59
C ALA A 151 -7.77 -8.35 -19.54
N ASN A 152 -8.07 -8.56 -20.83
CA ASN A 152 -7.68 -7.67 -21.90
C ASN A 152 -8.21 -6.27 -21.53
N LEU A 153 -7.35 -5.41 -21.02
CA LEU A 153 -7.71 -4.07 -20.52
C LEU A 153 -8.36 -3.20 -21.63
N SER A 154 -8.31 -3.68 -22.90
CA SER A 154 -9.00 -3.09 -24.04
C SER A 154 -10.51 -3.36 -24.06
N ASP A 155 -11.01 -4.37 -23.36
CA ASP A 155 -12.42 -4.76 -23.40
C ASP A 155 -13.26 -4.26 -22.21
N VAL A 156 -12.64 -3.67 -21.19
CA VAL A 156 -13.36 -2.92 -20.17
C VAL A 156 -13.40 -1.47 -20.65
N PRO A 157 -14.54 -0.96 -21.11
CA PRO A 157 -14.64 0.46 -21.41
C PRO A 157 -14.39 1.19 -20.08
N PHE A 158 -13.21 1.78 -19.95
CA PHE A 158 -12.92 2.75 -18.89
C PHE A 158 -13.92 3.90 -19.06
N LYS A 159 -15.06 3.76 -18.39
CA LYS A 159 -15.95 4.90 -18.17
C LYS A 159 -15.23 5.81 -17.18
N ALA A 160 -14.31 6.61 -17.71
CA ALA A 160 -13.87 7.79 -16.98
C ALA A 160 -15.14 8.54 -16.63
N GLY A 161 -15.47 8.57 -15.34
CA GLY A 161 -16.47 9.50 -14.84
C GLY A 161 -16.11 10.89 -15.38
N PRO A 162 -17.08 11.79 -15.58
CA PRO A 162 -16.83 13.10 -16.15
C PRO A 162 -15.67 13.75 -15.38
N ARG A 163 -14.52 13.91 -16.04
CA ARG A 163 -13.40 14.63 -15.45
C ARG A 163 -13.88 16.03 -15.09
N PRO A 164 -13.69 16.46 -13.85
CA PRO A 164 -14.08 17.81 -13.49
C PRO A 164 -13.40 18.78 -14.46
N GLY A 165 -14.14 19.73 -14.97
CA GLY A 165 -13.62 20.79 -15.81
C GLY A 165 -12.52 21.55 -15.06
N ARG A 166 -11.60 22.16 -15.78
CA ARG A 166 -10.43 22.88 -15.20
C ARG A 166 -10.81 23.86 -14.09
N ASN A 167 -12.01 24.44 -14.14
CA ASN A 167 -12.52 25.41 -13.20
C ASN A 167 -13.51 24.84 -12.16
N ASP A 168 -13.89 23.57 -12.31
CA ASP A 168 -14.84 22.92 -11.41
C ASP A 168 -14.22 22.67 -10.02
N PRO A 169 -15.05 22.49 -8.97
CA PRO A 169 -14.56 22.06 -7.65
C PRO A 169 -13.80 20.73 -7.80
N CYS A 170 -12.66 20.62 -7.12
CA CYS A 170 -11.88 19.40 -7.17
C CYS A 170 -12.65 18.25 -6.51
N SER A 171 -12.66 17.09 -7.15
CA SER A 171 -13.32 15.87 -6.65
C SER A 171 -12.73 15.32 -5.35
N CYS A 172 -11.54 15.80 -4.93
CA CYS A 172 -10.92 15.44 -3.65
C CYS A 172 -11.58 16.10 -2.42
N GLY A 173 -12.62 16.91 -2.60
CA GLY A 173 -13.34 17.57 -1.50
C GLY A 173 -12.62 18.80 -0.91
N SER A 174 -11.46 19.21 -1.43
CA SER A 174 -10.68 20.36 -0.91
C SER A 174 -11.35 21.73 -1.09
N GLY A 175 -12.49 21.84 -1.78
CA GLY A 175 -13.15 23.08 -2.14
C GLY A 175 -12.40 23.97 -3.14
N ARG A 176 -11.20 23.56 -3.58
CA ARG A 176 -10.39 24.30 -4.56
C ARG A 176 -10.79 23.92 -5.97
N LYS A 177 -10.56 24.82 -6.92
CA LYS A 177 -10.73 24.52 -8.36
C LYS A 177 -9.75 23.42 -8.77
N TYR A 178 -10.19 22.47 -9.62
CA TYR A 178 -9.41 21.32 -10.08
C TYR A 178 -8.00 21.71 -10.55
N LYS A 179 -7.86 22.77 -11.36
CA LYS A 179 -6.56 23.30 -11.85
C LYS A 179 -5.62 23.81 -10.74
N LYS A 180 -6.13 24.09 -9.56
CA LYS A 180 -5.36 24.58 -8.41
C LYS A 180 -5.22 23.52 -7.29
N CYS A 181 -5.59 22.27 -7.60
CA CYS A 181 -5.54 21.12 -6.71
C CYS A 181 -4.98 19.90 -7.47
N CYS A 182 -5.73 18.83 -7.62
CA CYS A 182 -5.28 17.59 -8.27
C CYS A 182 -4.99 17.71 -9.79
N GLY A 183 -5.37 18.79 -10.43
CA GLY A 183 -5.06 19.10 -11.84
C GLY A 183 -3.84 20.00 -12.04
N ARG A 184 -2.95 20.09 -11.06
CA ARG A 184 -1.68 20.81 -11.15
C ARG A 184 -0.64 19.86 -11.79
N HIS A 185 -0.52 19.91 -13.11
CA HIS A 185 0.63 19.40 -13.87
C HIS A 185 1.23 20.54 -14.65
#